data_28f72b1cc88fbae388c1d914347d7d07
#
_entry.id   28f72b1cc88fbae388c1d914347d7d07
#
_cell.length_a   1.000
_cell.length_b   1.000
_cell.length_c   1.000
_cell.angle_alpha   90.00
_cell.angle_beta   90.00
_cell.angle_gamma   90.00
#
_symmetry.space_group_name_H-M   'P 1'
#
loop_
_entity.id
_entity.type
_entity.pdbx_description
1 polymer ?
#
loop_
_entity_poly.entity_id
_entity_poly.type
_entity_poly.pdbx_seq_one_letter_code
_entity_poly.pdbx_strand_id
1 'polypeptide(L)'
;MKAPSHVKTGFIDSASALQAISFSELLLKRRSIRKYLNKPVDLDLLKQIIQESVYAPSAANEQPWKYIIIQNSLVLQEISKVCKKNLLARIAADPNDYAKKYQQMLSKESFNIFYNAPCLVLIIGESQVKNVVFDCTLAASYLMTAAAANVLGTCWINF
;
A
#
# COMPACT_ATOMS: atom_id res chain seq x y z
N MET A 1 14.96 4.19 -5.01
CA MET A 1 15.32 5.59 -4.73
C MET A 1 15.65 5.66 -3.24
N LYS A 2 16.86 6.05 -2.86
CA LYS A 2 17.27 6.15 -1.44
C LYS A 2 16.90 7.53 -0.90
N ALA A 3 16.54 7.63 0.38
CA ALA A 3 16.30 8.91 1.02
C ALA A 3 17.59 9.76 1.04
N PRO A 4 17.50 11.09 0.87
CA PRO A 4 18.67 11.96 0.93
C PRO A 4 19.28 11.98 2.34
N SER A 5 20.60 12.10 2.42
CA SER A 5 21.38 12.06 3.68
C SER A 5 21.25 13.32 4.57
N HIS A 6 20.61 14.39 4.09
CA HIS A 6 20.43 15.63 4.86
C HIS A 6 19.05 16.24 4.59
N VAL A 7 18.22 16.35 5.62
CA VAL A 7 16.99 17.13 5.61
C VAL A 7 17.36 18.58 5.97
N LYS A 8 17.25 19.50 4.99
CA LYS A 8 17.23 20.93 5.32
C LYS A 8 15.83 21.26 5.85
N THR A 9 15.76 21.66 7.12
CA THR A 9 14.56 22.24 7.73
C THR A 9 14.25 23.59 7.07
N GLY A 10 13.39 23.58 6.06
CA GLY A 10 12.78 24.80 5.52
C GLY A 10 11.51 25.09 6.31
N PHE A 11 11.43 26.26 6.95
CA PHE A 11 10.20 26.78 7.52
C PHE A 11 9.22 27.06 6.38
N ILE A 12 8.01 26.50 6.46
CA ILE A 12 6.92 26.82 5.53
C ILE A 12 6.29 28.13 6.01
N ASP A 13 6.38 29.14 5.17
CA ASP A 13 5.79 30.45 5.42
C ASP A 13 4.26 30.39 5.35
N SER A 14 3.61 31.07 6.28
CA SER A 14 2.19 31.01 6.59
C SER A 14 1.36 31.83 5.64
N ALA A 15 0.91 31.28 4.53
CA ALA A 15 -0.17 31.90 3.74
C ALA A 15 -0.88 30.94 2.77
N SER A 16 -1.45 29.87 3.27
CA SER A 16 -2.73 29.29 2.78
C SER A 16 -3.15 28.21 3.77
N ALA A 17 -4.08 28.53 4.65
CA ALA A 17 -4.58 27.66 5.69
C ALA A 17 -5.54 26.60 5.12
N LEU A 18 -5.01 25.60 4.43
CA LEU A 18 -5.47 24.24 4.60
C LEU A 18 -5.06 23.87 6.02
N GLN A 19 -6.01 23.74 6.94
CA GLN A 19 -5.72 23.31 8.31
C GLN A 19 -4.89 22.04 8.22
N ALA A 20 -3.59 22.13 8.53
CA ALA A 20 -2.70 21.00 8.51
C ALA A 20 -3.23 20.01 9.54
N ILE A 21 -3.69 18.84 9.07
CA ILE A 21 -4.14 17.76 9.95
C ILE A 21 -2.97 17.37 10.86
N SER A 22 -3.19 17.32 12.16
CA SER A 22 -2.15 16.89 13.09
C SER A 22 -1.86 15.39 12.89
N PHE A 23 -0.65 14.95 13.23
CA PHE A 23 -0.29 13.52 13.14
C PHE A 23 -1.24 12.65 13.97
N SER A 24 -1.63 13.09 15.17
CA SER A 24 -2.59 12.36 16.01
C SER A 24 -3.96 12.21 15.34
N GLU A 25 -4.47 13.28 14.73
CA GLU A 25 -5.73 13.19 13.99
C GLU A 25 -5.63 12.28 12.78
N LEU A 26 -4.49 12.29 12.07
CA LEU A 26 -4.23 11.41 10.94
C LEU A 26 -4.25 9.93 11.36
N LEU A 27 -3.61 9.57 12.47
CA LEU A 27 -3.66 8.22 13.03
C LEU A 27 -5.10 7.79 13.38
N LEU A 28 -5.89 8.70 13.94
CA LEU A 28 -7.29 8.42 14.28
C LEU A 28 -8.20 8.32 13.05
N LYS A 29 -7.92 9.04 11.98
CA LYS A 29 -8.74 9.09 10.76
C LYS A 29 -8.42 7.99 9.75
N ARG A 30 -7.15 7.56 9.66
CA ARG A 30 -6.78 6.50 8.71
C ARG A 30 -7.57 5.21 8.96
N ARG A 31 -8.15 4.66 7.90
CA ARG A 31 -8.88 3.37 7.93
C ARG A 31 -8.52 2.52 6.72
N SER A 32 -8.75 1.21 6.82
CA SER A 32 -8.69 0.29 5.68
C SER A 32 -9.94 0.48 4.82
N ILE A 33 -9.80 1.18 3.71
CA ILE A 33 -10.87 1.49 2.77
C ILE A 33 -11.02 0.33 1.78
N ARG A 34 -12.24 -0.14 1.56
CA ARG A 34 -12.58 -1.27 0.68
C ARG A 34 -13.74 -0.95 -0.28
N LYS A 35 -14.10 0.33 -0.38
CA LYS A 35 -15.02 0.87 -1.39
C LYS A 35 -14.35 2.08 -1.99
N TYR A 36 -14.09 2.04 -3.27
CA TYR A 36 -13.38 3.09 -3.98
C TYR A 36 -14.26 3.75 -5.01
N LEU A 37 -13.97 5.01 -5.30
CA LEU A 37 -14.54 5.71 -6.44
C LEU A 37 -13.91 5.15 -7.72
N ASN A 38 -14.69 5.04 -8.78
CA ASN A 38 -14.17 4.71 -10.11
C ASN A 38 -13.54 5.97 -10.73
N LYS A 39 -12.45 6.43 -10.12
CA LYS A 39 -11.71 7.62 -10.54
C LYS A 39 -10.21 7.30 -10.52
N PRO A 40 -9.48 7.56 -11.61
CA PRO A 40 -8.03 7.35 -11.61
C PRO A 40 -7.36 8.23 -10.55
N VAL A 41 -6.30 7.72 -9.97
CA VAL A 41 -5.45 8.49 -9.05
C VAL A 41 -4.36 9.16 -9.87
N ASP A 42 -4.10 10.42 -9.56
CA ASP A 42 -3.04 11.19 -10.23
C ASP A 42 -1.67 10.52 -9.99
N LEU A 43 -0.88 10.34 -11.06
CA LEU A 43 0.39 9.65 -11.00
C LEU A 43 1.45 10.45 -10.24
N ASP A 44 1.44 11.76 -10.33
CA ASP A 44 2.43 12.59 -9.66
C ASP A 44 2.14 12.66 -8.16
N LEU A 45 0.87 12.66 -7.77
CA LEU A 45 0.46 12.47 -6.38
C LEU A 45 0.92 11.10 -5.84
N LEU A 46 0.76 10.02 -6.60
CA LEU A 46 1.26 8.69 -6.20
C LEU A 46 2.78 8.66 -6.02
N LYS A 47 3.53 9.31 -6.93
CA LYS A 47 4.99 9.45 -6.81
C LYS A 47 5.37 10.24 -5.55
N GLN A 48 4.67 11.35 -5.25
CA GLN A 48 4.89 12.11 -4.03
C GLN A 48 4.68 11.25 -2.79
N ILE A 49 3.56 10.52 -2.70
CA ILE A 49 3.25 9.62 -1.58
C ILE A 49 4.34 8.54 -1.41
N ILE A 50 4.83 7.99 -2.52
CA ILE A 50 5.95 7.03 -2.49
C ILE A 50 7.22 7.70 -1.98
N GLN A 51 7.54 8.93 -2.42
CA GLN A 51 8.69 9.68 -1.92
C GLN A 51 8.60 9.95 -0.40
N GLU A 52 7.41 10.22 0.11
CA GLU A 52 7.18 10.34 1.55
C GLU A 52 7.38 9.00 2.27
N SER A 53 6.98 7.88 1.64
CA SER A 53 7.09 6.56 2.25
C SER A 53 8.53 6.02 2.36
N VAL A 54 9.48 6.52 1.55
CA VAL A 54 10.88 6.08 1.64
C VAL A 54 11.62 6.62 2.88
N TYR A 55 11.00 7.52 3.64
CA TYR A 55 11.50 7.96 4.94
C TYR A 55 11.18 6.96 6.08
N ALA A 56 10.54 5.83 5.78
CA ALA A 56 10.37 4.76 6.74
C ALA A 56 11.75 4.27 7.25
N PRO A 57 11.87 3.94 8.54
CA PRO A 57 13.08 3.35 9.04
C PRO A 57 13.33 1.96 8.45
N SER A 58 14.58 1.58 8.29
CA SER A 58 14.99 0.23 7.86
C SER A 58 16.24 -0.21 8.62
N ALA A 59 16.42 -1.51 8.75
CA ALA A 59 17.60 -2.08 9.41
C ALA A 59 18.87 -1.60 8.70
N ALA A 60 19.83 -1.08 9.46
CA ALA A 60 21.09 -0.52 8.93
C ALA A 60 20.90 0.51 7.79
N ASN A 61 19.72 1.11 7.69
CA ASN A 61 19.35 2.03 6.59
C ASN A 61 19.49 1.40 5.19
N GLU A 62 19.24 0.11 5.07
CA GLU A 62 19.37 -0.63 3.81
C GLU A 62 18.33 -0.23 2.76
N GLN A 63 17.13 0.21 3.18
CA GLN A 63 16.06 0.69 2.30
C GLN A 63 15.80 -0.27 1.11
N PRO A 64 15.49 -1.56 1.39
CA PRO A 64 15.50 -2.61 0.38
C PRO A 64 14.29 -2.59 -0.55
N TRP A 65 13.35 -1.70 -0.33
CA TRP A 65 12.08 -1.64 -1.04
C TRP A 65 12.19 -1.05 -2.44
N LYS A 66 11.38 -1.61 -3.33
CA LYS A 66 11.07 -1.06 -4.66
C LYS A 66 9.56 -0.98 -4.79
N TYR A 67 9.07 0.00 -5.55
CA TYR A 67 7.64 0.23 -5.73
C TYR A 67 7.25 0.01 -7.18
N ILE A 68 6.11 -0.69 -7.39
CA ILE A 68 5.50 -0.84 -8.70
C ILE A 68 4.07 -0.31 -8.61
N ILE A 69 3.73 0.67 -9.45
CA ILE A 69 2.40 1.25 -9.55
C ILE A 69 1.67 0.60 -10.72
N ILE A 70 0.47 0.08 -10.48
CA ILE A 70 -0.39 -0.53 -11.49
C ILE A 70 -1.73 0.19 -11.47
N GLN A 71 -2.08 0.86 -12.57
CA GLN A 71 -3.35 1.59 -12.74
C GLN A 71 -4.20 1.03 -13.90
N ASN A 72 -3.67 0.08 -14.68
CA ASN A 72 -4.43 -0.55 -15.74
C ASN A 72 -5.46 -1.52 -15.15
N SER A 73 -6.74 -1.23 -15.34
CA SER A 73 -7.85 -2.00 -14.77
C SER A 73 -7.90 -3.45 -15.26
N LEU A 74 -7.52 -3.73 -16.51
CA LEU A 74 -7.49 -5.09 -17.05
C LEU A 74 -6.38 -5.90 -16.38
N VAL A 75 -5.21 -5.29 -16.18
CA VAL A 75 -4.09 -5.93 -15.46
C VAL A 75 -4.46 -6.21 -14.01
N LEU A 76 -5.11 -5.26 -13.32
CA LEU A 76 -5.58 -5.45 -11.95
C LEU A 76 -6.60 -6.59 -11.83
N GLN A 77 -7.53 -6.68 -12.77
CA GLN A 77 -8.51 -7.77 -12.82
C GLN A 77 -7.83 -9.12 -13.04
N GLU A 78 -6.88 -9.21 -13.95
CA GLU A 78 -6.16 -10.44 -14.24
C GLU A 78 -5.31 -10.90 -13.05
N ILE A 79 -4.55 -10.00 -12.43
CA ILE A 79 -3.81 -10.30 -11.20
C ILE A 79 -4.77 -10.80 -10.11
N SER A 80 -5.92 -10.15 -9.93
CA SER A 80 -6.92 -10.58 -8.95
C SER A 80 -7.42 -12.00 -9.23
N LYS A 81 -7.71 -12.37 -10.48
CA LYS A 81 -8.16 -13.71 -10.87
C LYS A 81 -7.09 -14.77 -10.57
N VAL A 82 -5.84 -14.50 -10.98
CA VAL A 82 -4.72 -15.43 -10.74
C VAL A 82 -4.47 -15.61 -9.24
N CYS A 83 -4.45 -14.54 -8.47
CA CYS A 83 -4.29 -14.61 -7.02
C CYS A 83 -5.41 -15.38 -6.34
N LYS A 84 -6.68 -15.14 -6.73
CA LYS A 84 -7.82 -15.92 -6.21
C LYS A 84 -7.67 -17.41 -6.48
N LYS A 85 -7.31 -17.78 -7.72
CA LYS A 85 -7.09 -19.18 -8.10
C LYS A 85 -6.01 -19.83 -7.23
N ASN A 86 -4.87 -19.15 -7.05
CA ASN A 86 -3.77 -19.66 -6.26
C ASN A 86 -4.13 -19.78 -4.78
N LEU A 87 -4.84 -18.81 -4.21
CA LEU A 87 -5.32 -18.84 -2.82
C LEU A 87 -6.29 -20.00 -2.60
N LEU A 88 -7.25 -20.20 -3.49
CA LEU A 88 -8.21 -21.30 -3.39
C LEU A 88 -7.52 -22.67 -3.52
N ALA A 89 -6.51 -22.80 -4.40
CA ALA A 89 -5.72 -24.02 -4.52
C ALA A 89 -4.91 -24.30 -3.24
N ARG A 90 -4.31 -23.27 -2.63
CA ARG A 90 -3.59 -23.37 -1.37
C ARG A 90 -4.50 -23.80 -0.22
N ILE A 91 -5.69 -23.20 -0.12
CA ILE A 91 -6.71 -23.57 0.87
C ILE A 91 -7.17 -25.03 0.70
N ALA A 92 -7.30 -25.49 -0.55
CA ALA A 92 -7.69 -26.88 -0.84
C ALA A 92 -6.58 -27.89 -0.45
N ALA A 93 -5.33 -27.49 -0.59
CA ALA A 93 -4.16 -28.32 -0.23
C ALA A 93 -3.90 -28.38 1.28
N ASP A 94 -4.19 -27.31 2.03
CA ASP A 94 -4.00 -27.23 3.48
C ASP A 94 -5.30 -26.76 4.18
N PRO A 95 -6.02 -27.67 4.86
CA PRO A 95 -7.22 -27.33 5.62
C PRO A 95 -7.00 -26.32 6.75
N ASN A 96 -5.76 -26.13 7.21
CA ASN A 96 -5.40 -25.22 8.27
C ASN A 96 -4.86 -23.87 7.75
N ASP A 97 -4.83 -23.67 6.42
CA ASP A 97 -4.36 -22.42 5.84
C ASP A 97 -5.12 -21.22 6.41
N TYR A 98 -4.38 -20.20 6.81
CA TYR A 98 -4.93 -18.96 7.37
C TYR A 98 -5.97 -18.29 6.45
N ALA A 99 -5.82 -18.42 5.13
CA ALA A 99 -6.73 -17.82 4.16
C ALA A 99 -8.08 -18.55 4.08
N LYS A 100 -8.24 -19.74 4.71
CA LYS A 100 -9.49 -20.51 4.69
C LYS A 100 -10.69 -19.72 5.18
N LYS A 101 -10.52 -18.84 6.15
CA LYS A 101 -11.59 -17.94 6.62
C LYS A 101 -12.16 -17.01 5.54
N TYR A 102 -11.43 -16.82 4.44
CA TYR A 102 -11.83 -16.01 3.29
C TYR A 102 -12.37 -16.85 2.12
N GLN A 103 -12.37 -18.19 2.22
CA GLN A 103 -12.72 -19.10 1.12
C GLN A 103 -14.06 -18.74 0.48
N GLN A 104 -15.11 -18.53 1.26
CA GLN A 104 -16.43 -18.18 0.75
C GLN A 104 -16.44 -16.87 -0.05
N MET A 105 -15.64 -15.90 0.37
CA MET A 105 -15.49 -14.61 -0.32
C MET A 105 -14.67 -14.78 -1.60
N LEU A 106 -13.55 -15.50 -1.51
CA LEU A 106 -12.67 -15.79 -2.65
C LEU A 106 -13.36 -16.59 -3.76
N SER A 107 -14.30 -17.48 -3.40
CA SER A 107 -15.05 -18.29 -4.37
C SER A 107 -16.09 -17.49 -5.16
N LYS A 108 -16.46 -16.28 -4.72
CA LYS A 108 -17.40 -15.45 -5.48
C LYS A 108 -16.72 -14.93 -6.74
N GLU A 109 -17.30 -15.17 -7.91
CA GLU A 109 -16.78 -14.70 -9.18
C GLU A 109 -16.62 -13.17 -9.21
N SER A 110 -17.63 -12.45 -8.72
CA SER A 110 -17.66 -10.99 -8.68
C SER A 110 -16.67 -10.36 -7.69
N PHE A 111 -16.07 -11.14 -6.79
CA PHE A 111 -15.14 -10.60 -5.80
C PHE A 111 -13.77 -10.34 -6.42
N ASN A 112 -13.31 -9.09 -6.31
CA ASN A 112 -11.96 -8.67 -6.65
C ASN A 112 -11.16 -8.46 -5.37
N ILE A 113 -9.97 -9.11 -5.25
CA ILE A 113 -9.15 -9.06 -4.02
C ILE A 113 -8.63 -7.65 -3.71
N PHE A 114 -8.59 -6.76 -4.70
CA PHE A 114 -8.22 -5.35 -4.55
C PHE A 114 -9.44 -4.45 -4.36
N TYR A 115 -10.64 -5.03 -4.14
CA TYR A 115 -11.89 -4.29 -3.95
C TYR A 115 -12.20 -3.30 -5.09
N ASN A 116 -11.78 -3.60 -6.31
CA ASN A 116 -11.88 -2.72 -7.49
C ASN A 116 -11.19 -1.36 -7.29
N ALA A 117 -10.11 -1.31 -6.51
CA ALA A 117 -9.31 -0.10 -6.37
C ALA A 117 -8.76 0.33 -7.74
N PRO A 118 -8.73 1.64 -8.05
CA PRO A 118 -8.22 2.14 -9.34
C PRO A 118 -6.69 2.07 -9.45
N CYS A 119 -6.00 1.76 -8.35
CA CYS A 119 -4.55 1.67 -8.31
C CYS A 119 -4.11 0.61 -7.30
N LEU A 120 -3.06 -0.14 -7.66
CA LEU A 120 -2.32 -1.03 -6.77
C LEU A 120 -0.87 -0.55 -6.71
N VAL A 121 -0.34 -0.46 -5.51
CA VAL A 121 1.08 -0.25 -5.26
C VAL A 121 1.66 -1.53 -4.65
N LEU A 122 2.56 -2.19 -5.39
CA LEU A 122 3.32 -3.31 -4.86
C LEU A 122 4.61 -2.79 -4.24
N ILE A 123 4.91 -3.25 -3.04
CA ILE A 123 6.19 -3.00 -2.37
C ILE A 123 6.94 -4.32 -2.36
N ILE A 124 8.03 -4.37 -3.09
CA ILE A 124 8.88 -5.55 -3.22
C ILE A 124 10.26 -5.24 -2.64
N GLY A 125 10.93 -6.25 -2.14
CA GLY A 125 12.28 -6.14 -1.61
C GLY A 125 13.15 -7.31 -2.03
N GLU A 126 14.46 -7.14 -1.91
CA GLU A 126 15.43 -8.17 -2.27
C GLU A 126 15.45 -9.26 -1.20
N SER A 127 15.19 -10.51 -1.62
CA SER A 127 15.02 -11.66 -0.70
C SER A 127 16.27 -11.97 0.14
N GLN A 128 17.45 -11.52 -0.28
CA GLN A 128 18.71 -11.70 0.42
C GLN A 128 18.86 -10.77 1.64
N VAL A 129 18.09 -9.70 1.69
CA VAL A 129 18.13 -8.74 2.81
C VAL A 129 17.39 -9.35 4.01
N LYS A 130 18.09 -9.53 5.12
CA LYS A 130 17.60 -10.25 6.30
C LYS A 130 16.25 -9.72 6.82
N ASN A 131 16.09 -8.41 6.87
CA ASN A 131 14.93 -7.76 7.46
C ASN A 131 13.92 -7.24 6.42
N VAL A 132 14.03 -7.66 5.17
CA VAL A 132 13.24 -7.14 4.04
C VAL A 132 11.73 -7.10 4.30
N VAL A 133 11.17 -8.11 4.93
CA VAL A 133 9.73 -8.18 5.22
C VAL A 133 9.32 -7.08 6.22
N PHE A 134 10.10 -6.89 7.27
CA PHE A 134 9.84 -5.86 8.27
C PHE A 134 10.02 -4.46 7.68
N ASP A 135 11.11 -4.24 6.95
CA ASP A 135 11.43 -2.95 6.34
C ASP A 135 10.36 -2.55 5.30
N CYS A 136 9.96 -3.48 4.41
CA CYS A 136 8.87 -3.24 3.46
C CYS A 136 7.52 -3.01 4.16
N THR A 137 7.28 -3.65 5.32
CA THR A 137 6.07 -3.43 6.13
C THR A 137 6.05 -2.02 6.71
N LEU A 138 7.19 -1.54 7.21
CA LEU A 138 7.32 -0.16 7.69
C LEU A 138 7.10 0.84 6.56
N ALA A 139 7.72 0.62 5.40
CA ALA A 139 7.51 1.45 4.21
C ALA A 139 6.03 1.49 3.78
N ALA A 140 5.32 0.36 3.83
CA ALA A 140 3.89 0.31 3.54
C ALA A 140 3.05 1.08 4.58
N SER A 141 3.42 1.04 5.86
CA SER A 141 2.75 1.84 6.89
C SER A 141 2.91 3.33 6.64
N TYR A 142 4.12 3.78 6.29
CA TYR A 142 4.38 5.17 5.91
C TYR A 142 3.59 5.57 4.66
N LEU A 143 3.57 4.72 3.61
CA LEU A 143 2.79 4.95 2.40
C LEU A 143 1.30 5.12 2.70
N MET A 144 0.72 4.25 3.53
CA MET A 144 -0.70 4.35 3.90
C MET A 144 -1.00 5.61 4.71
N THR A 145 -0.07 6.06 5.54
CA THR A 145 -0.20 7.29 6.34
C THR A 145 -0.09 8.51 5.44
N ALA A 146 0.90 8.56 4.55
CA ALA A 146 1.06 9.61 3.55
C ALA A 146 -0.15 9.71 2.61
N ALA A 147 -0.68 8.57 2.15
CA ALA A 147 -1.91 8.54 1.34
C ALA A 147 -3.10 9.14 2.09
N ALA A 148 -3.26 8.81 3.38
CA ALA A 148 -4.35 9.36 4.19
C ALA A 148 -4.20 10.87 4.42
N ALA A 149 -2.97 11.39 4.57
CA ALA A 149 -2.69 12.82 4.63
C ALA A 149 -3.09 13.55 3.33
N ASN A 150 -3.00 12.87 2.20
CA ASN A 150 -3.41 13.35 0.88
C ASN A 150 -4.86 12.93 0.51
N VAL A 151 -5.70 12.64 1.51
CA VAL A 151 -7.13 12.31 1.34
C VAL A 151 -7.37 11.08 0.45
N LEU A 152 -6.39 10.17 0.33
CA LEU A 152 -6.54 8.90 -0.37
C LEU A 152 -6.78 7.75 0.60
N GLY A 153 -7.83 6.97 0.32
CA GLY A 153 -8.11 5.73 1.04
C GLY A 153 -7.23 4.58 0.57
N THR A 154 -6.70 3.80 1.51
CA THR A 154 -5.87 2.63 1.22
C THR A 154 -6.36 1.40 1.97
N CYS A 155 -6.00 0.22 1.46
CA CYS A 155 -6.17 -1.04 2.17
C CYS A 155 -4.92 -1.92 1.93
N TRP A 156 -4.32 -2.39 3.00
CA TRP A 156 -3.29 -3.43 2.93
C TRP A 156 -3.93 -4.76 2.55
N ILE A 157 -3.40 -5.41 1.53
CA ILE A 157 -3.80 -6.74 1.10
C ILE A 157 -2.73 -7.73 1.51
N ASN A 158 -3.09 -8.68 2.38
CA ASN A 158 -2.23 -9.75 2.85
C ASN A 158 -3.08 -11.01 3.06
N PHE A 159 -2.94 -11.98 2.15
CA PHE A 159 -3.60 -13.28 2.20
C PHE A 159 -2.60 -14.43 2.34
#